data_6ffabe05c9bfde4b68e751ea1115afe7
#
_entry.id   6ffabe05c9bfde4b68e751ea1115afe7
#
_cell.length_a   1.000
_cell.length_b   1.000
_cell.length_c   1.000
_cell.angle_alpha   90.00
_cell.angle_beta   90.00
_cell.angle_gamma   90.00
#
_symmetry.space_group_name_H-M   'P 1'
#
loop_
_entity.id
_entity.type
_entity.pdbx_description
1 polymer ?
#
loop_
_entity_poly.entity_id
_entity_poly.type
_entity_poly.pdbx_seq_one_letter_code
_entity_poly.pdbx_strand_id
1 'polypeptide(L)'
;MKKIITAALMLLLALPALAQQSNVNLSYNPQKDTEGLIPFSANLNSPQVNDDHTVVFRLRAPKAESVALSGAMTTVMGVRGPIPFTKSEDGIWTLTIGPLPVDMYQYNIIVDGVSMADPNNTYAAFTAMPPYSELIVHGDGPQWWDAKEDVPHGSVTRHIYYSPVTQGEREIYVYTPPQYNPKKKYPVLYLMGGSGELPSNWMYDGRVNFIMDNLLAEGKAVPMIIAIVNNQVVHRNHPQHAELTFDVMEREYREAVIPFIDSHYKTIANPHGRAISGLSMGGRHTMFVGLNSLDLFANFGVLSAGDNTAEETLKDFLNDPKANDKVDYLFVGQGGAEEAGFFNMRVKGFRDALENHGIEYEYFCYGKTGHDWSTWRHLLYYGFLPKLFQR
;
A
#
# COMPACT_ATOMS: atom_id res chain seq x y z
N MET A 1 -54.55 -31.74 -9.72
CA MET A 1 -54.05 -30.35 -9.50
C MET A 1 -53.26 -30.16 -8.17
N LYS A 2 -53.62 -30.78 -7.05
CA LYS A 2 -52.90 -30.61 -5.76
C LYS A 2 -51.43 -31.14 -5.71
N LYS A 3 -51.08 -32.17 -6.50
CA LYS A 3 -49.73 -32.73 -6.48
C LYS A 3 -48.68 -31.91 -7.27
N ILE A 4 -49.08 -31.07 -8.23
CA ILE A 4 -48.19 -30.24 -9.02
C ILE A 4 -47.79 -28.97 -8.26
N ILE A 5 -48.68 -28.46 -7.40
CA ILE A 5 -48.44 -27.25 -6.57
C ILE A 5 -47.38 -27.56 -5.47
N THR A 6 -47.42 -28.79 -4.91
CA THR A 6 -46.47 -29.18 -3.87
C THR A 6 -45.04 -29.38 -4.41
N ALA A 7 -44.88 -29.87 -5.64
CA ALA A 7 -43.58 -30.03 -6.27
C ALA A 7 -42.96 -28.68 -6.68
N ALA A 8 -43.76 -27.69 -7.13
CA ALA A 8 -43.33 -26.36 -7.44
C ALA A 8 -42.89 -25.55 -6.19
N LEU A 9 -43.60 -25.78 -5.06
CA LEU A 9 -43.26 -25.15 -3.79
C LEU A 9 -41.93 -25.69 -3.19
N MET A 10 -41.64 -26.99 -3.36
CA MET A 10 -40.36 -27.56 -2.93
C MET A 10 -39.18 -27.11 -3.79
N LEU A 11 -39.39 -26.81 -5.09
CA LEU A 11 -38.33 -26.32 -5.95
C LEU A 11 -37.96 -24.85 -5.63
N LEU A 12 -38.95 -24.03 -5.24
CA LEU A 12 -38.75 -22.63 -4.87
C LEU A 12 -38.06 -22.43 -3.51
N LEU A 13 -38.18 -23.40 -2.60
CA LEU A 13 -37.53 -23.38 -1.29
C LEU A 13 -36.08 -23.93 -1.34
N ALA A 14 -35.71 -24.68 -2.38
CA ALA A 14 -34.36 -25.19 -2.53
C ALA A 14 -33.41 -24.17 -3.23
N LEU A 15 -33.93 -23.24 -4.05
CA LEU A 15 -33.13 -22.24 -4.75
C LEU A 15 -32.38 -21.26 -3.83
N PRO A 16 -32.98 -20.72 -2.74
CA PRO A 16 -32.22 -19.85 -1.83
C PRO A 16 -31.11 -20.60 -1.08
N ALA A 17 -31.32 -21.89 -0.74
CA ALA A 17 -30.28 -22.68 -0.06
C ALA A 17 -29.07 -22.97 -0.97
N LEU A 18 -29.30 -23.21 -2.25
CA LEU A 18 -28.21 -23.39 -3.23
C LEU A 18 -27.48 -22.08 -3.55
N ALA A 19 -28.22 -20.97 -3.61
CA ALA A 19 -27.63 -19.65 -3.81
C ALA A 19 -26.80 -19.20 -2.58
N GLN A 20 -27.29 -19.51 -1.37
CA GLN A 20 -26.58 -19.21 -0.14
C GLN A 20 -25.31 -20.07 0.02
N GLN A 21 -25.34 -21.33 -0.43
CA GLN A 21 -24.18 -22.24 -0.40
C GLN A 21 -23.11 -21.83 -1.43
N SER A 22 -23.50 -21.29 -2.59
CA SER A 22 -22.55 -20.77 -3.58
C SER A 22 -21.90 -19.45 -3.12
N ASN A 23 -22.62 -18.61 -2.39
CA ASN A 23 -22.08 -17.35 -1.86
C ASN A 23 -21.08 -17.57 -0.72
N VAL A 24 -21.25 -18.60 0.10
CA VAL A 24 -20.28 -18.97 1.15
C VAL A 24 -18.90 -19.29 0.56
N ASN A 25 -18.87 -19.94 -0.62
CA ASN A 25 -17.62 -20.29 -1.28
C ASN A 25 -16.91 -19.08 -1.96
N LEU A 26 -17.60 -17.96 -2.16
CA LEU A 26 -17.02 -16.75 -2.74
C LEU A 26 -16.42 -15.79 -1.70
N SER A 27 -16.76 -15.97 -0.43
CA SER A 27 -16.28 -15.14 0.68
C SER A 27 -15.22 -15.82 1.54
N TYR A 28 -14.51 -16.81 0.96
CA TYR A 28 -13.46 -17.53 1.65
C TYR A 28 -12.36 -16.59 2.17
N ASN A 29 -12.12 -16.64 3.48
CA ASN A 29 -11.04 -15.93 4.15
C ASN A 29 -10.04 -16.93 4.73
N PRO A 30 -8.84 -17.08 4.15
CA PRO A 30 -7.88 -18.11 4.57
C PRO A 30 -7.37 -17.92 6.01
N GLN A 31 -7.49 -16.74 6.61
CA GLN A 31 -7.14 -16.52 8.00
C GLN A 31 -8.26 -16.92 8.98
N LYS A 32 -9.52 -16.97 8.53
CA LYS A 32 -10.69 -17.33 9.33
C LYS A 32 -11.22 -18.70 8.99
N ASP A 33 -11.26 -19.03 7.70
CA ASP A 33 -11.95 -20.22 7.17
C ASP A 33 -10.96 -21.38 6.94
N THR A 34 -10.13 -21.66 7.94
CA THR A 34 -9.13 -22.73 7.86
C THR A 34 -9.69 -24.11 8.24
N GLU A 35 -10.86 -24.17 8.85
CA GLU A 35 -11.53 -25.43 9.17
C GLU A 35 -12.04 -26.14 7.91
N GLY A 36 -11.70 -27.39 7.78
CA GLY A 36 -12.15 -28.24 6.66
C GLY A 36 -11.39 -28.05 5.36
N LEU A 37 -10.39 -27.19 5.30
CA LEU A 37 -9.47 -27.15 4.18
C LEU A 37 -8.59 -28.39 4.17
N ILE A 38 -8.42 -28.97 2.99
CA ILE A 38 -7.46 -30.04 2.75
C ILE A 38 -6.25 -29.39 2.07
N PRO A 39 -5.22 -28.97 2.80
CA PRO A 39 -4.03 -28.42 2.18
C PRO A 39 -3.28 -29.53 1.42
N PHE A 40 -2.65 -29.16 0.32
CA PHE A 40 -1.77 -30.05 -0.44
C PHE A 40 -0.54 -30.47 0.37
N SER A 41 -0.17 -29.73 1.39
CA SER A 41 0.90 -30.03 2.31
C SER A 41 0.36 -30.28 3.72
N ALA A 42 1.10 -30.95 4.53
CA ALA A 42 0.83 -31.51 5.83
C ALA A 42 0.05 -30.66 6.85
N ASN A 43 -1.08 -30.10 6.47
CA ASN A 43 -2.18 -29.74 7.39
C ASN A 43 -1.77 -28.87 8.60
N LEU A 44 -0.89 -27.90 8.40
CA LEU A 44 -0.61 -26.92 9.44
C LEU A 44 -1.49 -25.70 9.24
N ASN A 45 -2.38 -25.46 10.22
CA ASN A 45 -3.10 -24.21 10.28
C ASN A 45 -2.12 -23.10 10.70
N SER A 46 -1.65 -22.30 9.72
CA SER A 46 -0.66 -21.22 9.93
C SER A 46 -0.76 -20.17 8.82
N PRO A 47 -0.78 -18.87 9.20
CA PRO A 47 -0.98 -18.35 10.55
C PRO A 47 -2.40 -18.59 11.04
N GLN A 48 -2.56 -18.89 12.33
CA GLN A 48 -3.86 -18.95 12.99
C GLN A 48 -4.05 -17.72 13.84
N VAL A 49 -5.03 -16.88 13.50
CA VAL A 49 -5.44 -15.72 14.30
C VAL A 49 -6.55 -16.15 15.25
N ASN A 50 -6.35 -15.94 16.55
CA ASN A 50 -7.33 -16.25 17.58
C ASN A 50 -8.22 -15.02 17.87
N ASP A 51 -9.37 -15.26 18.52
CA ASP A 51 -10.33 -14.19 18.88
C ASP A 51 -9.73 -13.12 19.81
N ASP A 52 -8.72 -13.49 20.61
CA ASP A 52 -7.98 -12.55 21.47
C ASP A 52 -6.86 -11.81 20.75
N HIS A 53 -6.80 -11.91 19.41
CA HIS A 53 -5.76 -11.35 18.54
C HIS A 53 -4.34 -11.92 18.79
N THR A 54 -4.19 -13.02 19.51
CA THR A 54 -2.95 -13.78 19.48
C THR A 54 -2.83 -14.54 18.16
N VAL A 55 -1.61 -14.73 17.67
CA VAL A 55 -1.36 -15.42 16.39
C VAL A 55 -0.41 -16.56 16.59
N VAL A 56 -0.80 -17.74 16.09
CA VAL A 56 0.02 -18.95 16.14
C VAL A 56 0.55 -19.26 14.75
N PHE A 57 1.87 -19.25 14.62
CA PHE A 57 2.58 -19.68 13.42
C PHE A 57 3.10 -21.11 13.61
N ARG A 58 3.04 -21.91 12.54
CA ARG A 58 3.54 -23.28 12.53
C ARG A 58 4.27 -23.57 11.23
N LEU A 59 5.41 -24.25 11.30
CA LEU A 59 6.19 -24.66 10.15
C LEU A 59 6.71 -26.08 10.35
N ARG A 60 6.50 -26.97 9.40
CA ARG A 60 7.13 -28.29 9.39
C ARG A 60 8.52 -28.20 8.72
N ALA A 61 9.56 -28.23 9.52
CA ALA A 61 10.94 -28.20 9.08
C ALA A 61 11.82 -29.11 9.96
N PRO A 62 11.67 -30.45 9.88
CA PRO A 62 12.29 -31.38 10.81
C PRO A 62 13.81 -31.35 10.78
N LYS A 63 14.41 -30.97 9.65
CA LYS A 63 15.88 -30.90 9.46
C LYS A 63 16.45 -29.50 9.75
N ALA A 64 15.62 -28.47 9.92
CA ALA A 64 16.09 -27.13 10.20
C ALA A 64 16.73 -27.05 11.61
N GLU A 65 17.78 -26.26 11.73
CA GLU A 65 18.45 -25.94 12.99
C GLU A 65 17.86 -24.73 13.67
N SER A 66 17.34 -23.78 12.88
CA SER A 66 16.71 -22.57 13.38
C SER A 66 15.53 -22.14 12.53
N VAL A 67 14.48 -21.62 13.17
CA VAL A 67 13.34 -20.95 12.52
C VAL A 67 12.99 -19.70 13.33
N ALA A 68 12.79 -18.58 12.63
CA ALA A 68 12.40 -17.32 13.26
C ALA A 68 11.38 -16.55 12.40
N LEU A 69 10.60 -15.69 13.04
CA LEU A 69 9.66 -14.78 12.41
C LEU A 69 10.27 -13.37 12.32
N SER A 70 10.16 -12.73 11.17
CA SER A 70 10.51 -11.32 10.98
C SER A 70 9.35 -10.61 10.27
N GLY A 71 9.03 -9.38 10.65
CA GLY A 71 7.96 -8.63 10.00
C GLY A 71 7.51 -7.40 10.78
N ALA A 72 6.54 -6.69 10.22
CA ALA A 72 6.01 -5.44 10.76
C ALA A 72 5.48 -5.57 12.21
N MET A 73 4.95 -6.75 12.57
CA MET A 73 4.45 -7.02 13.93
C MET A 73 5.56 -6.93 15.01
N THR A 74 6.82 -7.21 14.67
CA THR A 74 7.92 -7.09 15.65
C THR A 74 8.10 -5.65 16.11
N THR A 75 7.94 -4.68 15.20
CA THR A 75 8.00 -3.24 15.50
C THR A 75 6.88 -2.83 16.43
N VAL A 76 5.64 -3.24 16.12
CA VAL A 76 4.46 -2.92 16.94
C VAL A 76 4.56 -3.50 18.34
N MET A 77 5.14 -4.70 18.47
CA MET A 77 5.39 -5.35 19.77
C MET A 77 6.61 -4.77 20.52
N GLY A 78 7.37 -3.87 19.89
CA GLY A 78 8.60 -3.32 20.47
C GLY A 78 9.75 -4.31 20.56
N VAL A 79 9.71 -5.39 19.76
CA VAL A 79 10.75 -6.42 19.71
C VAL A 79 11.78 -6.06 18.63
N ARG A 80 13.05 -6.14 18.98
CA ARG A 80 14.15 -5.93 18.04
C ARG A 80 14.63 -7.25 17.47
N GLY A 81 14.57 -7.36 16.15
CA GLY A 81 15.06 -8.54 15.41
C GLY A 81 14.02 -9.67 15.31
N PRO A 82 14.42 -10.77 14.66
CA PRO A 82 13.54 -11.93 14.46
C PRO A 82 13.20 -12.64 15.77
N ILE A 83 11.97 -13.17 15.85
CA ILE A 83 11.46 -13.90 17.02
C ILE A 83 11.63 -15.41 16.75
N PRO A 84 12.36 -16.17 17.59
CA PRO A 84 12.61 -17.58 17.36
C PRO A 84 11.35 -18.43 17.61
N PHE A 85 11.19 -19.49 16.82
CA PHE A 85 10.20 -20.56 17.04
C PHE A 85 10.76 -21.62 17.99
N THR A 86 9.85 -22.39 18.59
CA THR A 86 10.17 -23.59 19.38
C THR A 86 9.89 -24.84 18.55
N LYS A 87 10.86 -25.75 18.49
CA LYS A 87 10.75 -27.03 17.76
C LYS A 87 10.21 -28.15 18.65
N SER A 88 9.21 -28.87 18.18
CA SER A 88 8.71 -30.11 18.79
C SER A 88 9.44 -31.35 18.28
N GLU A 89 9.26 -32.48 18.96
CA GLU A 89 9.93 -33.75 18.62
C GLU A 89 9.55 -34.27 17.22
N ASP A 90 8.34 -33.98 16.74
CA ASP A 90 7.87 -34.33 15.39
C ASP A 90 8.34 -33.40 14.29
N GLY A 91 9.19 -32.43 14.63
CA GLY A 91 9.81 -31.50 13.71
C GLY A 91 8.93 -30.33 13.26
N ILE A 92 7.88 -30.04 14.02
CA ILE A 92 7.06 -28.86 13.84
C ILE A 92 7.62 -27.72 14.69
N TRP A 93 7.81 -26.56 14.06
CA TRP A 93 8.21 -25.32 14.71
C TRP A 93 6.97 -24.50 14.98
N THR A 94 6.81 -23.99 16.20
CA THR A 94 5.65 -23.21 16.62
C THR A 94 6.08 -21.92 17.30
N LEU A 95 5.36 -20.82 16.99
CA LEU A 95 5.52 -19.54 17.65
C LEU A 95 4.13 -18.94 17.89
N THR A 96 3.88 -18.45 19.11
CA THR A 96 2.69 -17.67 19.43
C THR A 96 3.14 -16.24 19.78
N ILE A 97 2.50 -15.25 19.16
CA ILE A 97 2.75 -13.83 19.40
C ILE A 97 1.45 -13.08 19.68
N GLY A 98 1.55 -11.87 20.15
CA GLY A 98 0.41 -10.97 20.37
C GLY A 98 -0.01 -10.85 21.84
N PRO A 99 -1.21 -10.30 22.11
CA PRO A 99 -2.20 -9.87 21.11
C PRO A 99 -1.68 -8.73 20.23
N LEU A 100 -2.02 -8.78 18.93
CA LEU A 100 -1.67 -7.76 17.96
C LEU A 100 -2.82 -6.75 17.78
N PRO A 101 -2.55 -5.48 17.54
CA PRO A 101 -3.57 -4.55 17.05
C PRO A 101 -4.22 -5.02 15.75
N VAL A 102 -5.47 -4.60 15.55
CA VAL A 102 -6.20 -4.82 14.29
C VAL A 102 -5.50 -4.09 13.16
N ASP A 103 -4.88 -4.82 12.25
CA ASP A 103 -4.19 -4.31 11.05
C ASP A 103 -3.75 -5.45 10.11
N MET A 104 -3.09 -5.09 9.02
CA MET A 104 -2.44 -5.99 8.07
C MET A 104 -0.92 -5.88 8.27
N TYR A 105 -0.25 -7.01 8.43
CA TYR A 105 1.18 -7.11 8.74
C TYR A 105 1.92 -7.95 7.71
N GLN A 106 3.00 -7.42 7.19
CA GLN A 106 3.94 -8.17 6.36
C GLN A 106 4.90 -8.97 7.23
N TYR A 107 5.21 -10.20 6.79
CA TYR A 107 6.17 -11.05 7.49
C TYR A 107 6.88 -12.05 6.57
N ASN A 108 8.01 -12.52 7.05
CA ASN A 108 8.76 -13.63 6.48
C ASN A 108 9.10 -14.64 7.58
N ILE A 109 9.26 -15.90 7.18
CA ILE A 109 9.88 -16.93 8.00
C ILE A 109 11.34 -17.04 7.60
N ILE A 110 12.24 -17.07 8.57
CA ILE A 110 13.68 -17.27 8.38
C ILE A 110 14.01 -18.69 8.81
N VAL A 111 14.46 -19.52 7.87
CA VAL A 111 14.87 -20.90 8.10
C VAL A 111 16.36 -21.01 7.83
N ASP A 112 17.14 -21.35 8.87
CA ASP A 112 18.60 -21.48 8.80
C ASP A 112 19.29 -20.27 8.09
N GLY A 113 18.78 -19.06 8.39
CA GLY A 113 19.26 -17.80 7.84
C GLY A 113 18.67 -17.40 6.48
N VAL A 114 17.85 -18.24 5.85
CA VAL A 114 17.18 -17.94 4.57
C VAL A 114 15.79 -17.36 4.84
N SER A 115 15.57 -16.11 4.42
CA SER A 115 14.26 -15.45 4.51
C SER A 115 13.36 -15.88 3.36
N MET A 116 12.14 -16.27 3.67
CA MET A 116 11.15 -16.75 2.70
C MET A 116 9.72 -16.38 3.12
N ALA A 117 8.81 -16.33 2.14
CA ALA A 117 7.38 -16.29 2.44
C ALA A 117 6.95 -17.57 3.16
N ASP A 118 5.94 -17.47 4.02
CA ASP A 118 5.37 -18.62 4.74
C ASP A 118 4.71 -19.60 3.76
N PRO A 119 5.20 -20.83 3.62
CA PRO A 119 4.64 -21.81 2.69
C PRO A 119 3.22 -22.28 3.08
N ASN A 120 2.77 -22.00 4.30
CA ASN A 120 1.43 -22.34 4.76
C ASN A 120 0.42 -21.20 4.56
N ASN A 121 0.89 -20.00 4.22
CA ASN A 121 0.03 -18.85 4.00
C ASN A 121 -0.15 -18.58 2.51
N THR A 122 -1.41 -18.61 2.05
CA THR A 122 -1.75 -18.30 0.64
C THR A 122 -1.76 -16.81 0.33
N TYR A 123 -1.76 -15.96 1.37
CA TYR A 123 -1.62 -14.51 1.21
C TYR A 123 -0.13 -14.14 1.12
N ALA A 124 0.33 -13.94 -0.10
CA ALA A 124 1.69 -13.52 -0.37
C ALA A 124 1.66 -12.29 -1.31
N ALA A 125 2.44 -11.28 -0.97
CA ALA A 125 2.62 -10.12 -1.82
C ALA A 125 3.77 -10.34 -2.80
N PHE A 126 3.51 -10.05 -4.07
CA PHE A 126 4.50 -10.10 -5.13
C PHE A 126 5.09 -8.69 -5.31
N THR A 127 6.40 -8.63 -5.26
CA THR A 127 7.19 -7.42 -5.46
C THR A 127 8.30 -7.70 -6.49
N ALA A 128 9.04 -6.68 -6.91
CA ALA A 128 10.29 -6.88 -7.64
C ALA A 128 11.43 -7.38 -6.73
N MET A 129 11.13 -7.65 -5.45
CA MET A 129 11.99 -8.29 -4.43
C MET A 129 11.42 -9.67 -4.08
N PRO A 130 12.13 -10.50 -3.30
CA PRO A 130 11.56 -11.76 -2.81
C PRO A 130 10.21 -11.53 -2.14
N PRO A 131 9.22 -12.41 -2.39
CA PRO A 131 7.89 -12.25 -1.84
C PRO A 131 7.89 -12.37 -0.30
N TYR A 132 6.92 -11.73 0.31
CA TYR A 132 6.61 -11.88 1.74
C TYR A 132 5.15 -12.31 1.91
N SER A 133 4.81 -12.79 3.09
CA SER A 133 3.45 -13.17 3.46
C SER A 133 2.75 -12.02 4.16
N GLU A 134 1.41 -12.00 4.07
CA GLU A 134 0.56 -11.07 4.79
C GLU A 134 -0.25 -11.77 5.87
N LEU A 135 -0.32 -11.16 7.03
CA LEU A 135 -1.16 -11.50 8.14
C LEU A 135 -2.20 -10.41 8.33
N ILE A 136 -3.48 -10.77 8.38
CA ILE A 136 -4.56 -9.84 8.70
C ILE A 136 -5.12 -10.18 10.07
N VAL A 137 -5.07 -9.22 10.99
CA VAL A 137 -5.75 -9.28 12.28
C VAL A 137 -7.02 -8.44 12.16
N HIS A 138 -8.16 -9.10 12.12
CA HIS A 138 -9.46 -8.44 11.99
C HIS A 138 -10.00 -7.98 13.33
N GLY A 139 -10.72 -6.85 13.32
CA GLY A 139 -11.55 -6.40 14.42
C GLY A 139 -13.01 -6.83 14.26
N ASP A 140 -13.87 -6.24 15.06
CA ASP A 140 -15.31 -6.41 14.96
C ASP A 140 -15.85 -5.67 13.72
N GLY A 141 -16.09 -6.40 12.64
CA GLY A 141 -16.59 -5.88 11.38
C GLY A 141 -15.53 -5.25 10.45
N PRO A 142 -15.99 -4.72 9.28
CA PRO A 142 -15.11 -4.17 8.26
C PRO A 142 -14.33 -2.94 8.75
N GLN A 143 -13.05 -2.90 8.47
CA GLN A 143 -12.18 -1.81 8.81
C GLN A 143 -12.21 -0.70 7.76
N TRP A 144 -11.56 0.42 8.02
CA TRP A 144 -11.51 1.57 7.10
C TRP A 144 -10.71 1.30 5.82
N TRP A 145 -9.91 0.22 5.78
CA TRP A 145 -9.21 -0.27 4.59
C TRP A 145 -9.89 -1.46 3.90
N ASP A 146 -11.01 -1.94 4.41
CA ASP A 146 -11.75 -3.06 3.83
C ASP A 146 -12.79 -2.60 2.82
N ALA A 147 -13.13 -3.48 1.88
CA ALA A 147 -14.33 -3.35 1.09
C ALA A 147 -15.56 -3.48 2.00
N LYS A 148 -16.46 -2.50 1.97
CA LYS A 148 -17.71 -2.49 2.75
C LYS A 148 -18.89 -2.67 1.82
N GLU A 149 -19.81 -3.57 2.17
CA GLU A 149 -20.97 -3.93 1.34
C GLU A 149 -21.87 -2.73 0.99
N ASP A 150 -21.99 -1.78 1.92
CA ASP A 150 -22.84 -0.59 1.79
C ASP A 150 -22.12 0.63 1.18
N VAL A 151 -20.86 0.51 0.81
CA VAL A 151 -20.06 1.56 0.20
C VAL A 151 -19.95 1.33 -1.31
N PRO A 152 -20.32 2.32 -2.16
CA PRO A 152 -20.09 2.22 -3.59
C PRO A 152 -18.58 2.14 -3.90
N HIS A 153 -18.19 1.18 -4.75
CA HIS A 153 -16.81 0.97 -5.12
C HIS A 153 -16.45 1.61 -6.46
N GLY A 154 -15.25 2.17 -6.53
CA GLY A 154 -14.62 2.59 -7.77
C GLY A 154 -14.15 1.41 -8.61
N SER A 155 -13.54 1.71 -9.74
CA SER A 155 -12.98 0.70 -10.64
C SER A 155 -11.47 0.84 -10.74
N VAL A 156 -10.78 -0.28 -10.84
CA VAL A 156 -9.32 -0.31 -11.07
C VAL A 156 -9.04 -0.94 -12.42
N THR A 157 -8.33 -0.21 -13.27
CA THR A 157 -7.90 -0.68 -14.58
C THR A 157 -6.39 -0.79 -14.61
N ARG A 158 -5.87 -1.97 -14.95
CA ARG A 158 -4.45 -2.17 -15.24
C ARG A 158 -4.20 -1.88 -16.71
N HIS A 159 -3.31 -0.93 -17.00
CA HIS A 159 -2.85 -0.64 -18.34
C HIS A 159 -1.41 -1.10 -18.53
N ILE A 160 -1.10 -1.51 -19.74
CA ILE A 160 0.27 -1.69 -20.22
C ILE A 160 0.49 -0.64 -21.30
N TYR A 161 1.58 0.11 -21.19
CA TYR A 161 1.97 1.10 -22.19
C TYR A 161 3.45 0.94 -22.55
N TYR A 162 3.85 1.42 -23.70
CA TYR A 162 5.25 1.47 -24.09
C TYR A 162 5.82 2.86 -23.73
N SER A 163 6.87 2.87 -22.92
CA SER A 163 7.56 4.11 -22.55
C SER A 163 8.67 4.42 -23.57
N PRO A 164 8.66 5.61 -24.19
CA PRO A 164 9.76 6.06 -25.03
C PRO A 164 11.02 6.36 -24.22
N VAL A 165 10.89 6.63 -22.91
CA VAL A 165 12.00 6.96 -22.01
C VAL A 165 12.78 5.72 -21.60
N THR A 166 12.08 4.70 -21.12
CA THR A 166 12.70 3.43 -20.69
C THR A 166 12.81 2.42 -21.82
N GLN A 167 12.28 2.73 -23.00
CA GLN A 167 12.26 1.88 -24.22
C GLN A 167 11.71 0.47 -23.97
N GLY A 168 10.66 0.38 -23.16
CA GLY A 168 10.06 -0.90 -22.79
C GLY A 168 8.60 -0.80 -22.36
N GLU A 169 8.01 -1.97 -22.19
CA GLU A 169 6.67 -2.08 -21.62
C GLU A 169 6.69 -1.69 -20.13
N ARG A 170 5.68 -0.93 -19.76
CA ARG A 170 5.45 -0.51 -18.37
C ARG A 170 4.00 -0.68 -18.03
N GLU A 171 3.74 -0.87 -16.74
CA GLU A 171 2.38 -0.98 -16.23
C GLU A 171 2.01 0.20 -15.33
N ILE A 172 0.73 0.53 -15.35
CA ILE A 172 0.11 1.52 -14.48
C ILE A 172 -1.27 1.02 -14.06
N TYR A 173 -1.61 1.14 -12.78
CA TYR A 173 -2.95 0.87 -12.29
C TYR A 173 -3.67 2.19 -12.10
N VAL A 174 -4.90 2.28 -12.59
CA VAL A 174 -5.69 3.50 -12.52
C VAL A 174 -7.00 3.20 -11.80
N TYR A 175 -7.15 3.79 -10.63
CA TYR A 175 -8.42 3.82 -9.92
C TYR A 175 -9.23 5.02 -10.41
N THR A 176 -10.52 4.78 -10.70
CA THR A 176 -11.54 5.80 -10.95
C THR A 176 -12.60 5.74 -9.86
N PRO A 177 -13.08 6.89 -9.33
CA PRO A 177 -14.00 6.89 -8.21
C PRO A 177 -15.36 6.27 -8.57
N PRO A 178 -16.16 5.86 -7.56
CA PRO A 178 -17.53 5.41 -7.79
C PRO A 178 -18.31 6.40 -8.66
N GLN A 179 -19.11 5.88 -9.59
CA GLN A 179 -19.90 6.69 -10.53
C GLN A 179 -19.04 7.64 -11.40
N TYR A 180 -17.80 7.22 -11.73
CA TYR A 180 -16.95 7.97 -12.64
C TYR A 180 -17.68 8.36 -13.92
N ASN A 181 -17.68 9.67 -14.23
CA ASN A 181 -18.31 10.19 -15.42
C ASN A 181 -17.25 10.67 -16.43
N PRO A 182 -17.12 10.04 -17.60
CA PRO A 182 -16.09 10.39 -18.59
C PRO A 182 -16.31 11.77 -19.25
N LYS A 183 -17.40 12.47 -18.92
CA LYS A 183 -17.65 13.85 -19.38
C LYS A 183 -17.20 14.90 -18.35
N LYS A 184 -16.96 14.50 -17.09
CA LYS A 184 -16.49 15.36 -16.00
C LYS A 184 -14.99 15.26 -15.86
N LYS A 185 -14.30 16.38 -15.60
CA LYS A 185 -12.86 16.40 -15.30
C LYS A 185 -12.62 16.09 -13.83
N TYR A 186 -11.57 15.30 -13.57
CA TYR A 186 -11.14 14.92 -12.23
C TYR A 186 -9.67 15.33 -11.99
N PRO A 187 -9.31 15.71 -10.78
CA PRO A 187 -7.91 15.82 -10.41
C PRO A 187 -7.27 14.42 -10.37
N VAL A 188 -5.95 14.36 -10.48
CA VAL A 188 -5.19 13.10 -10.56
C VAL A 188 -4.12 13.06 -9.47
N LEU A 189 -4.14 12.02 -8.65
CA LEU A 189 -3.04 11.64 -7.77
C LEU A 189 -2.16 10.61 -8.50
N TYR A 190 -0.90 10.95 -8.72
CA TYR A 190 0.13 10.02 -9.18
C TYR A 190 0.83 9.44 -7.95
N LEU A 191 0.63 8.14 -7.70
CA LEU A 191 1.05 7.46 -6.48
C LEU A 191 2.13 6.41 -6.77
N MET A 192 3.21 6.43 -6.00
CA MET A 192 4.37 5.54 -6.22
C MET A 192 4.66 4.66 -5.01
N GLY A 193 5.13 3.45 -5.26
CA GLY A 193 5.66 2.54 -4.25
C GLY A 193 7.11 2.85 -3.85
N GLY A 194 7.64 2.05 -2.94
CA GLY A 194 9.03 2.09 -2.49
C GLY A 194 9.99 1.38 -3.42
N SER A 195 11.20 1.16 -2.93
CA SER A 195 12.23 0.42 -3.67
C SER A 195 11.84 -1.05 -3.83
N GLY A 196 11.74 -1.51 -5.08
CA GLY A 196 11.38 -2.89 -5.39
C GLY A 196 9.89 -3.21 -5.29
N GLU A 197 9.03 -2.23 -5.03
CA GLU A 197 7.58 -2.41 -5.05
C GLU A 197 7.02 -2.22 -6.45
N LEU A 198 5.97 -2.96 -6.75
CA LEU A 198 5.20 -2.86 -7.99
C LEU A 198 3.95 -2.00 -7.75
N PRO A 199 3.33 -1.43 -8.79
CA PRO A 199 2.09 -0.67 -8.66
C PRO A 199 0.97 -1.46 -7.98
N SER A 200 0.94 -2.78 -8.16
CA SER A 200 -0.03 -3.67 -7.52
C SER A 200 0.03 -3.64 -5.98
N ASN A 201 1.18 -3.32 -5.38
CA ASN A 201 1.30 -3.29 -3.92
C ASN A 201 0.41 -2.22 -3.29
N TRP A 202 0.22 -1.05 -3.91
CA TRP A 202 -0.76 -0.07 -3.43
C TRP A 202 -2.20 -0.58 -3.45
N MET A 203 -2.50 -1.56 -4.32
CA MET A 203 -3.84 -2.18 -4.38
C MET A 203 -4.02 -3.26 -3.31
N TYR A 204 -3.01 -4.14 -3.15
CA TYR A 204 -3.12 -5.31 -2.28
C TYR A 204 -2.67 -5.00 -0.85
N ASP A 205 -1.48 -4.46 -0.66
CA ASP A 205 -0.94 -4.09 0.65
C ASP A 205 -1.46 -2.74 1.12
N GLY A 206 -1.53 -1.78 0.22
CA GLY A 206 -1.95 -0.40 0.49
C GLY A 206 -3.46 -0.19 0.57
N ARG A 207 -4.27 -1.08 -0.04
CA ARG A 207 -5.74 -1.00 -0.06
C ARG A 207 -6.27 0.36 -0.51
N VAL A 208 -5.52 1.09 -1.33
CA VAL A 208 -5.80 2.50 -1.65
C VAL A 208 -7.16 2.72 -2.29
N ASN A 209 -7.64 1.77 -3.10
CA ASN A 209 -8.97 1.80 -3.70
C ASN A 209 -10.08 1.77 -2.65
N PHE A 210 -10.03 0.86 -1.67
CA PHE A 210 -11.02 0.76 -0.61
C PHE A 210 -10.92 1.92 0.38
N ILE A 211 -9.71 2.36 0.69
CA ILE A 211 -9.47 3.57 1.49
C ILE A 211 -10.16 4.77 0.84
N MET A 212 -9.98 4.92 -0.49
CA MET A 212 -10.58 6.05 -1.21
C MET A 212 -12.10 5.93 -1.29
N ASP A 213 -12.64 4.74 -1.54
CA ASP A 213 -14.09 4.48 -1.55
C ASP A 213 -14.73 4.85 -0.20
N ASN A 214 -14.12 4.39 0.90
CA ASN A 214 -14.59 4.67 2.25
C ASN A 214 -14.52 6.17 2.59
N LEU A 215 -13.43 6.85 2.25
CA LEU A 215 -13.31 8.29 2.46
C LEU A 215 -14.33 9.09 1.64
N LEU A 216 -14.64 8.66 0.42
CA LEU A 216 -15.67 9.28 -0.41
C LEU A 216 -17.07 9.07 0.19
N ALA A 217 -17.39 7.87 0.66
CA ALA A 217 -18.65 7.58 1.32
C ALA A 217 -18.82 8.36 2.64
N GLU A 218 -17.73 8.62 3.35
CA GLU A 218 -17.69 9.45 4.55
C GLU A 218 -17.70 10.96 4.26
N GLY A 219 -17.66 11.37 2.98
CA GLY A 219 -17.58 12.77 2.58
C GLY A 219 -16.30 13.47 2.98
N LYS A 220 -15.21 12.71 3.20
CA LYS A 220 -13.92 13.21 3.69
C LYS A 220 -12.89 13.45 2.59
N ALA A 221 -13.13 13.00 1.37
CA ALA A 221 -12.21 13.17 0.26
C ALA A 221 -12.88 13.74 -0.99
N VAL A 222 -12.09 14.37 -1.84
CA VAL A 222 -12.53 14.84 -3.16
C VAL A 222 -12.48 13.68 -4.15
N PRO A 223 -13.53 13.44 -4.97
CA PRO A 223 -13.46 12.44 -6.03
C PRO A 223 -12.30 12.71 -7.00
N MET A 224 -11.36 11.79 -7.11
CA MET A 224 -10.16 11.90 -7.93
C MET A 224 -9.85 10.60 -8.66
N ILE A 225 -9.02 10.69 -9.68
CA ILE A 225 -8.36 9.55 -10.31
C ILE A 225 -7.06 9.29 -9.52
N ILE A 226 -6.74 8.02 -9.23
CA ILE A 226 -5.45 7.65 -8.68
C ILE A 226 -4.69 6.82 -9.71
N ALA A 227 -3.59 7.35 -10.22
CA ALA A 227 -2.70 6.68 -11.14
C ALA A 227 -1.51 6.11 -10.36
N ILE A 228 -1.49 4.79 -10.16
CA ILE A 228 -0.42 4.12 -9.43
C ILE A 228 0.68 3.77 -10.42
N VAL A 229 1.79 4.49 -10.32
CA VAL A 229 2.87 4.51 -11.30
C VAL A 229 4.00 3.59 -10.87
N ASN A 230 4.53 2.83 -11.82
CA ASN A 230 5.75 2.06 -11.57
C ASN A 230 6.97 3.00 -11.58
N ASN A 231 7.59 3.21 -10.43
CA ASN A 231 8.76 4.07 -10.28
C ASN A 231 10.10 3.33 -10.37
N GLN A 232 10.07 2.04 -10.72
CA GLN A 232 11.29 1.26 -10.99
C GLN A 232 11.77 1.54 -12.43
N VAL A 233 12.18 2.79 -12.71
CA VAL A 233 12.60 3.25 -14.07
C VAL A 233 14.04 2.93 -14.40
N VAL A 234 14.86 2.71 -13.39
CA VAL A 234 16.25 2.26 -13.49
C VAL A 234 16.40 1.00 -12.64
N HIS A 235 17.01 -0.04 -13.19
CA HIS A 235 17.18 -1.28 -12.43
C HIS A 235 18.02 -1.03 -11.17
N ARG A 236 17.57 -1.52 -10.02
CA ARG A 236 18.17 -1.24 -8.70
C ARG A 236 19.65 -1.62 -8.59
N ASN A 237 20.12 -2.59 -9.38
CA ASN A 237 21.52 -3.02 -9.43
C ASN A 237 22.33 -2.24 -10.50
N HIS A 238 21.75 -1.25 -11.15
CA HIS A 238 22.50 -0.39 -12.07
C HIS A 238 23.51 0.44 -11.28
N PRO A 239 24.79 0.52 -11.70
CA PRO A 239 25.82 1.25 -10.95
C PRO A 239 25.46 2.72 -10.65
N GLN A 240 24.74 3.36 -11.56
CA GLN A 240 24.30 4.76 -11.45
C GLN A 240 22.82 4.89 -11.05
N HIS A 241 22.22 3.87 -10.40
CA HIS A 241 20.81 3.91 -10.03
C HIS A 241 20.46 5.15 -9.22
N ALA A 242 21.27 5.50 -8.23
CA ALA A 242 21.02 6.64 -7.33
C ALA A 242 21.05 7.99 -8.06
N GLU A 243 21.83 8.10 -9.13
CA GLU A 243 21.99 9.32 -9.92
C GLU A 243 20.90 9.44 -10.99
N LEU A 244 20.60 8.35 -11.68
CA LEU A 244 19.73 8.38 -12.86
C LEU A 244 18.25 8.29 -12.53
N THR A 245 17.86 7.68 -11.38
CA THR A 245 16.47 7.32 -11.12
C THR A 245 15.53 8.53 -11.11
N PHE A 246 15.99 9.69 -10.64
CA PHE A 246 15.17 10.90 -10.56
C PHE A 246 14.99 11.56 -11.92
N ASP A 247 16.06 11.75 -12.69
CA ASP A 247 16.01 12.36 -14.02
C ASP A 247 15.19 11.50 -14.99
N VAL A 248 15.40 10.17 -14.96
CA VAL A 248 14.63 9.24 -15.79
C VAL A 248 13.16 9.27 -15.39
N MET A 249 12.85 9.35 -14.08
CA MET A 249 11.46 9.40 -13.61
C MET A 249 10.77 10.73 -13.96
N GLU A 250 11.48 11.86 -13.91
CA GLU A 250 10.93 13.14 -14.37
C GLU A 250 10.54 13.07 -15.85
N ARG A 251 11.44 12.56 -16.67
CA ARG A 251 11.17 12.37 -18.11
C ARG A 251 10.02 11.38 -18.33
N GLU A 252 9.95 10.31 -17.55
CA GLU A 252 8.86 9.34 -17.62
C GLU A 252 7.50 10.02 -17.34
N TYR A 253 7.43 10.93 -16.36
CA TYR A 253 6.22 11.72 -16.13
C TYR A 253 5.89 12.63 -17.31
N ARG A 254 6.85 13.36 -17.84
CA ARG A 254 6.63 14.36 -18.91
C ARG A 254 6.31 13.72 -20.24
N GLU A 255 7.05 12.67 -20.61
CA GLU A 255 7.02 12.10 -21.96
C GLU A 255 6.06 10.91 -22.09
N ALA A 256 5.71 10.22 -21.00
CA ALA A 256 4.91 9.00 -21.04
C ALA A 256 3.68 9.04 -20.11
N VAL A 257 3.87 9.13 -18.79
CA VAL A 257 2.80 8.88 -17.81
C VAL A 257 1.69 9.92 -17.89
N ILE A 258 2.02 11.22 -17.79
CA ILE A 258 1.02 12.31 -17.82
C ILE A 258 0.28 12.33 -19.17
N PRO A 259 0.97 12.29 -20.33
CA PRO A 259 0.30 12.21 -21.62
C PRO A 259 -0.62 10.99 -21.76
N PHE A 260 -0.18 9.82 -21.25
CA PHE A 260 -0.99 8.63 -21.26
C PHE A 260 -2.29 8.80 -20.46
N ILE A 261 -2.20 9.27 -19.22
CA ILE A 261 -3.37 9.46 -18.35
C ILE A 261 -4.31 10.53 -18.92
N ASP A 262 -3.80 11.67 -19.37
CA ASP A 262 -4.60 12.77 -19.92
C ASP A 262 -5.31 12.36 -21.23
N SER A 263 -4.76 11.41 -21.99
CA SER A 263 -5.38 10.89 -23.22
C SER A 263 -6.49 9.85 -22.96
N HIS A 264 -6.38 9.08 -21.87
CA HIS A 264 -7.32 8.00 -21.55
C HIS A 264 -8.44 8.42 -20.59
N TYR A 265 -8.21 9.45 -19.78
CA TYR A 265 -9.14 9.91 -18.75
C TYR A 265 -9.41 11.41 -18.85
N LYS A 266 -10.55 11.84 -18.34
CA LYS A 266 -10.87 13.28 -18.28
C LYS A 266 -10.25 13.90 -17.04
N THR A 267 -9.10 14.52 -17.21
CA THR A 267 -8.28 15.12 -16.15
C THR A 267 -8.40 16.64 -16.10
N ILE A 268 -8.13 17.21 -14.93
CA ILE A 268 -7.81 18.63 -14.78
C ILE A 268 -6.32 18.79 -15.11
N ALA A 269 -6.02 19.02 -16.39
CA ALA A 269 -4.67 18.96 -16.97
C ALA A 269 -3.83 20.23 -16.70
N ASN A 270 -3.67 20.59 -15.42
CA ASN A 270 -2.80 21.67 -14.96
C ASN A 270 -2.17 21.30 -13.61
N PRO A 271 -1.15 22.02 -13.11
CA PRO A 271 -0.48 21.68 -11.84
C PRO A 271 -1.44 21.55 -10.64
N HIS A 272 -2.41 22.44 -10.51
CA HIS A 272 -3.37 22.42 -9.39
C HIS A 272 -4.30 21.20 -9.42
N GLY A 273 -4.52 20.62 -10.59
CA GLY A 273 -5.28 19.36 -10.76
C GLY A 273 -4.43 18.11 -10.64
N ARG A 274 -3.14 18.21 -10.33
CA ARG A 274 -2.23 17.08 -10.20
C ARG A 274 -1.53 17.04 -8.86
N ALA A 275 -1.49 15.87 -8.28
CA ALA A 275 -0.72 15.54 -7.09
C ALA A 275 0.30 14.45 -7.41
N ILE A 276 1.45 14.49 -6.74
CA ILE A 276 2.44 13.42 -6.76
C ILE A 276 2.70 12.99 -5.33
N SER A 277 2.68 11.68 -5.07
CA SER A 277 2.93 11.11 -3.76
C SER A 277 3.59 9.75 -3.86
N GLY A 278 4.25 9.33 -2.80
CA GLY A 278 4.81 8.00 -2.70
C GLY A 278 5.46 7.74 -1.36
N LEU A 279 5.68 6.45 -1.10
CA LEU A 279 6.33 5.96 0.11
C LEU A 279 7.82 5.72 -0.15
N SER A 280 8.68 5.91 0.85
CA SER A 280 10.10 5.55 0.80
C SER A 280 10.81 6.09 -0.45
N MET A 281 11.22 5.25 -1.41
CA MET A 281 11.78 5.67 -2.69
C MET A 281 10.79 6.55 -3.48
N GLY A 282 9.50 6.21 -3.50
CA GLY A 282 8.47 7.03 -4.14
C GLY A 282 8.30 8.39 -3.47
N GLY A 283 8.47 8.47 -2.15
CA GLY A 283 8.54 9.75 -1.43
C GLY A 283 9.75 10.59 -1.84
N ARG A 284 10.90 9.97 -2.08
CA ARG A 284 12.06 10.67 -2.65
C ARG A 284 11.81 11.12 -4.09
N HIS A 285 11.13 10.31 -4.92
CA HIS A 285 10.68 10.78 -6.24
C HIS A 285 9.72 11.98 -6.12
N THR A 286 8.82 11.99 -5.13
CA THR A 286 7.95 13.14 -4.86
C THR A 286 8.76 14.39 -4.55
N MET A 287 9.82 14.28 -3.75
CA MET A 287 10.71 15.40 -3.43
C MET A 287 11.51 15.85 -4.66
N PHE A 288 12.31 14.95 -5.24
CA PHE A 288 13.29 15.32 -6.26
C PHE A 288 12.67 15.58 -7.64
N VAL A 289 11.61 14.87 -7.99
CA VAL A 289 10.90 15.10 -9.25
C VAL A 289 9.79 16.12 -9.05
N GLY A 290 8.93 15.91 -8.04
CA GLY A 290 7.74 16.73 -7.84
C GLY A 290 8.06 18.18 -7.51
N LEU A 291 8.84 18.45 -6.45
CA LEU A 291 9.16 19.81 -6.02
C LEU A 291 10.05 20.57 -7.01
N ASN A 292 10.81 19.86 -7.86
CA ASN A 292 11.55 20.48 -8.97
C ASN A 292 10.73 20.63 -10.26
N SER A 293 9.45 20.19 -10.27
CA SER A 293 8.55 20.24 -11.43
C SER A 293 7.20 20.88 -11.07
N LEU A 294 7.25 22.11 -10.52
CA LEU A 294 6.04 22.87 -10.13
C LEU A 294 5.17 23.27 -11.34
N ASP A 295 5.70 23.15 -12.56
CA ASP A 295 4.94 23.25 -13.80
C ASP A 295 4.05 22.04 -14.08
N LEU A 296 4.29 20.90 -13.42
CA LEU A 296 3.50 19.68 -13.54
C LEU A 296 2.56 19.46 -12.34
N PHE A 297 3.02 19.75 -11.13
CA PHE A 297 2.34 19.41 -9.88
C PHE A 297 2.27 20.61 -8.93
N ALA A 298 1.17 20.72 -8.17
CA ALA A 298 1.02 21.68 -7.08
C ALA A 298 0.67 21.01 -5.73
N ASN A 299 0.50 19.68 -5.70
CA ASN A 299 0.15 18.93 -4.48
C ASN A 299 1.13 17.77 -4.27
N PHE A 300 1.63 17.59 -3.05
CA PHE A 300 2.73 16.69 -2.75
C PHE A 300 2.49 15.89 -1.48
N GLY A 301 2.75 14.57 -1.54
CA GLY A 301 2.69 13.69 -0.36
C GLY A 301 3.99 12.90 -0.21
N VAL A 302 4.82 13.25 0.76
CA VAL A 302 6.09 12.59 1.08
C VAL A 302 5.87 11.64 2.26
N LEU A 303 5.84 10.32 1.99
CA LEU A 303 5.52 9.31 2.99
C LEU A 303 6.76 8.51 3.38
N SER A 304 7.15 8.56 4.65
CA SER A 304 8.35 7.87 5.20
C SER A 304 9.61 8.10 4.37
N ALA A 305 9.80 9.33 3.92
CA ALA A 305 10.91 9.75 3.08
C ALA A 305 11.42 11.13 3.47
N GLY A 306 12.65 11.41 3.11
CA GLY A 306 13.31 12.68 3.36
C GLY A 306 14.73 12.69 2.84
N ASP A 307 15.41 13.79 3.04
CA ASP A 307 16.82 13.96 2.70
C ASP A 307 17.49 14.93 3.68
N ASN A 308 18.60 14.52 4.26
CA ASN A 308 19.42 15.36 5.12
C ASN A 308 20.30 16.36 4.34
N THR A 309 20.32 16.26 3.01
CA THR A 309 20.97 17.21 2.09
C THR A 309 19.95 18.04 1.29
N ALA A 310 18.71 18.14 1.78
CA ALA A 310 17.62 18.84 1.09
C ALA A 310 17.95 20.32 0.77
N GLU A 311 18.71 21.00 1.62
CA GLU A 311 19.18 22.38 1.39
C GLU A 311 19.98 22.51 0.07
N GLU A 312 20.70 21.47 -0.33
CA GLU A 312 21.47 21.45 -1.56
C GLU A 312 20.65 20.89 -2.73
N THR A 313 19.96 19.78 -2.50
CA THR A 313 19.27 19.03 -3.56
C THR A 313 17.96 19.65 -4.01
N LEU A 314 17.33 20.49 -3.17
CA LEU A 314 16.09 21.22 -3.44
C LEU A 314 16.31 22.75 -3.44
N LYS A 315 17.54 23.22 -3.60
CA LYS A 315 17.89 24.65 -3.45
C LYS A 315 17.05 25.57 -4.32
N ASP A 316 16.71 25.16 -5.55
CA ASP A 316 15.96 26.00 -6.49
C ASP A 316 14.49 26.13 -6.05
N PHE A 317 13.89 25.07 -5.52
CA PHE A 317 12.57 25.10 -4.90
C PHE A 317 12.57 25.92 -3.59
N LEU A 318 13.52 25.63 -2.70
CA LEU A 318 13.59 26.27 -1.38
C LEU A 318 13.85 27.79 -1.47
N ASN A 319 14.59 28.25 -2.48
CA ASN A 319 14.88 29.65 -2.68
C ASN A 319 13.91 30.38 -3.64
N ASP A 320 12.89 29.70 -4.16
CA ASP A 320 11.85 30.35 -4.96
C ASP A 320 10.94 31.19 -4.05
N PRO A 321 10.94 32.53 -4.14
CA PRO A 321 10.09 33.36 -3.29
C PRO A 321 8.59 33.18 -3.53
N LYS A 322 8.23 32.44 -4.58
CA LYS A 322 6.84 32.10 -4.93
C LYS A 322 6.53 30.62 -4.70
N ALA A 323 7.37 29.87 -3.98
CA ALA A 323 7.14 28.45 -3.76
C ALA A 323 5.77 28.20 -3.10
N ASN A 324 5.44 28.94 -2.04
CA ASN A 324 4.15 28.80 -1.36
C ASN A 324 2.95 29.22 -2.22
N ASP A 325 3.13 30.09 -3.21
CA ASP A 325 2.06 30.49 -4.16
C ASP A 325 1.79 29.37 -5.19
N LYS A 326 2.78 28.54 -5.49
CA LYS A 326 2.73 27.47 -6.48
C LYS A 326 2.33 26.11 -5.88
N VAL A 327 2.50 25.95 -4.57
CA VAL A 327 2.19 24.74 -3.82
C VAL A 327 0.84 24.88 -3.15
N ASP A 328 -0.13 24.06 -3.57
CA ASP A 328 -1.46 24.03 -2.94
C ASP A 328 -1.45 23.22 -1.63
N TYR A 329 -0.71 22.11 -1.61
CA TYR A 329 -0.62 21.22 -0.45
C TYR A 329 0.70 20.44 -0.45
N LEU A 330 1.45 20.54 0.64
CA LEU A 330 2.64 19.73 0.91
C LEU A 330 2.45 18.96 2.23
N PHE A 331 2.42 17.65 2.13
CA PHE A 331 2.29 16.74 3.26
C PHE A 331 3.58 15.93 3.45
N VAL A 332 4.02 15.84 4.70
CA VAL A 332 5.16 14.99 5.11
C VAL A 332 4.67 14.07 6.23
N GLY A 333 4.81 12.77 6.06
CA GLY A 333 4.34 11.80 7.06
C GLY A 333 5.31 10.67 7.30
N GLN A 334 5.32 10.14 8.54
CA GLN A 334 6.09 8.94 8.92
C GLN A 334 5.42 8.16 10.04
N GLY A 335 5.88 6.94 10.29
CA GLY A 335 5.50 6.16 11.46
C GLY A 335 6.27 6.57 12.72
N GLY A 336 5.63 6.46 13.90
CA GLY A 336 6.28 6.88 15.15
C GLY A 336 7.49 6.04 15.55
N ALA A 337 7.54 4.75 15.15
CA ALA A 337 8.73 3.95 15.39
C ALA A 337 9.91 4.34 14.47
N GLU A 338 9.65 5.01 13.34
CA GLU A 338 10.71 5.54 12.47
C GLU A 338 11.47 6.71 13.12
N GLU A 339 10.84 7.44 14.08
CA GLU A 339 11.48 8.57 14.78
C GLU A 339 12.73 8.18 15.56
N ALA A 340 12.91 6.91 15.89
CA ALA A 340 14.07 6.40 16.62
C ALA A 340 15.25 5.97 15.73
N GLY A 341 15.19 6.15 14.40
CA GLY A 341 16.12 5.52 13.48
C GLY A 341 16.70 6.42 12.39
N PHE A 342 17.38 5.76 11.45
CA PHE A 342 18.01 6.37 10.28
C PHE A 342 17.03 7.19 9.41
N PHE A 343 15.79 6.71 9.29
CA PHE A 343 14.76 7.42 8.51
C PHE A 343 14.42 8.76 9.13
N ASN A 344 14.42 8.87 10.46
CA ASN A 344 14.12 10.13 11.13
C ASN A 344 15.09 11.26 10.76
N MET A 345 16.38 10.96 10.67
CA MET A 345 17.38 11.98 10.30
C MET A 345 17.06 12.58 8.92
N ARG A 346 16.61 11.76 7.98
CA ARG A 346 16.26 12.21 6.62
C ARG A 346 14.96 13.01 6.60
N VAL A 347 13.90 12.50 7.27
CA VAL A 347 12.61 13.20 7.37
C VAL A 347 12.80 14.53 8.11
N LYS A 348 13.54 14.51 9.22
CA LYS A 348 13.87 15.73 9.98
C LYS A 348 14.68 16.71 9.12
N GLY A 349 15.73 16.28 8.43
CA GLY A 349 16.55 17.15 7.57
C GLY A 349 15.73 17.83 6.49
N PHE A 350 14.80 17.10 5.86
CA PHE A 350 13.89 17.70 4.89
C PHE A 350 12.95 18.72 5.54
N ARG A 351 12.37 18.41 6.69
CA ARG A 351 11.50 19.34 7.41
C ARG A 351 12.25 20.58 7.88
N ASP A 352 13.45 20.40 8.43
CA ASP A 352 14.31 21.53 8.84
C ASP A 352 14.59 22.47 7.64
N ALA A 353 14.86 21.92 6.44
CA ALA A 353 15.05 22.71 5.23
C ALA A 353 13.78 23.49 4.84
N LEU A 354 12.60 22.85 4.89
CA LEU A 354 11.33 23.55 4.64
C LEU A 354 11.10 24.68 5.64
N GLU A 355 11.33 24.43 6.93
CA GLU A 355 11.17 25.43 8.01
C GLU A 355 12.14 26.59 7.87
N ASN A 356 13.43 26.31 7.56
CA ASN A 356 14.46 27.34 7.35
C ASN A 356 14.13 28.32 6.23
N HIS A 357 13.40 27.85 5.19
CA HIS A 357 13.01 28.66 4.04
C HIS A 357 11.55 29.16 4.09
N GLY A 358 10.84 28.91 5.19
CA GLY A 358 9.43 29.33 5.35
C GLY A 358 8.46 28.67 4.38
N ILE A 359 8.78 27.47 3.92
CA ILE A 359 7.87 26.67 3.07
C ILE A 359 6.76 26.07 3.94
N GLU A 360 5.51 26.31 3.55
CA GLU A 360 4.35 25.78 4.25
C GLU A 360 4.18 24.28 3.97
N TYR A 361 4.04 23.48 5.03
CA TYR A 361 3.79 22.06 4.92
C TYR A 361 3.01 21.54 6.13
N GLU A 362 2.38 20.38 5.99
CA GLU A 362 1.76 19.66 7.08
C GLU A 362 2.58 18.42 7.44
N TYR A 363 2.85 18.23 8.73
CA TYR A 363 3.51 17.04 9.24
C TYR A 363 2.56 16.16 10.03
N PHE A 364 2.59 14.85 9.77
CA PHE A 364 1.82 13.85 10.49
C PHE A 364 2.68 12.62 10.83
N CYS A 365 2.73 12.28 12.12
CA CYS A 365 3.41 11.09 12.63
C CYS A 365 2.38 10.15 13.23
N TYR A 366 2.33 8.90 12.76
CA TYR A 366 1.31 7.96 13.18
C TYR A 366 1.83 6.88 14.11
N GLY A 367 1.22 6.78 15.30
CA GLY A 367 1.27 5.63 16.21
C GLY A 367 2.67 5.13 16.56
N LYS A 368 2.80 3.81 16.67
CA LYS A 368 4.06 3.09 16.90
C LYS A 368 4.45 2.22 15.71
N THR A 369 3.91 2.49 14.55
CA THR A 369 4.20 1.78 13.30
C THR A 369 5.56 2.20 12.74
N GLY A 370 6.18 1.33 11.96
CA GLY A 370 7.52 1.51 11.39
C GLY A 370 7.49 1.86 9.91
N HIS A 371 8.54 1.48 9.20
CA HIS A 371 8.66 1.65 7.75
C HIS A 371 7.94 0.52 7.02
N ASP A 372 6.62 0.53 7.07
CA ASP A 372 5.75 -0.56 6.63
C ASP A 372 4.39 -0.08 6.13
N TRP A 373 3.63 -1.00 5.51
CA TRP A 373 2.32 -0.71 4.91
C TRP A 373 1.27 -0.26 5.92
N SER A 374 1.36 -0.66 7.19
CA SER A 374 0.49 -0.13 8.24
C SER A 374 0.65 1.39 8.33
N THR A 375 1.89 1.88 8.44
CA THR A 375 2.17 3.32 8.42
C THR A 375 1.57 4.00 7.21
N TRP A 376 1.82 3.50 6.00
CA TRP A 376 1.46 4.20 4.77
C TRP A 376 -0.05 4.24 4.53
N ARG A 377 -0.78 3.17 4.89
CA ARG A 377 -2.26 3.20 4.89
C ARG A 377 -2.81 4.29 5.82
N HIS A 378 -2.27 4.37 7.05
CA HIS A 378 -2.70 5.37 8.02
C HIS A 378 -2.37 6.81 7.59
N LEU A 379 -1.19 7.02 6.99
CA LEU A 379 -0.81 8.33 6.44
C LEU A 379 -1.75 8.77 5.32
N LEU A 380 -2.17 7.84 4.45
CA LEU A 380 -3.16 8.15 3.42
C LEU A 380 -4.53 8.49 4.01
N TYR A 381 -5.06 7.61 4.88
CA TYR A 381 -6.43 7.72 5.37
C TYR A 381 -6.62 8.89 6.34
N TYR A 382 -5.72 9.07 7.31
CA TYR A 382 -5.88 10.10 8.34
C TYR A 382 -5.23 11.44 7.99
N GLY A 383 -4.20 11.44 7.14
CA GLY A 383 -3.40 12.62 6.84
C GLY A 383 -3.65 13.17 5.43
N PHE A 384 -3.15 12.48 4.42
CA PHE A 384 -2.98 13.05 3.09
C PHE A 384 -4.28 13.18 2.29
N LEU A 385 -5.01 12.07 2.08
CA LEU A 385 -6.19 12.06 1.18
C LEU A 385 -7.34 12.97 1.63
N PRO A 386 -7.64 13.13 2.94
CA PRO A 386 -8.72 14.00 3.38
C PRO A 386 -8.54 15.47 3.04
N LYS A 387 -7.31 15.93 2.84
CA LYS A 387 -7.01 17.34 2.55
C LYS A 387 -6.61 17.60 1.10
N LEU A 388 -6.34 16.54 0.36
CA LEU A 388 -5.89 16.63 -1.03
C LEU A 388 -6.99 17.22 -1.92
N PHE A 389 -6.64 18.23 -2.72
CA PHE A 389 -7.54 18.96 -3.63
C PHE A 389 -8.73 19.66 -2.95
N GLN A 390 -8.63 20.02 -1.67
CA GLN A 390 -9.68 20.72 -0.92
C GLN A 390 -9.68 22.25 -1.18
N ARG A 391 -8.68 22.79 -1.86
CA ARG A 391 -8.58 24.24 -2.19
C ARG A 391 -9.35 24.60 -3.44
#